data_2648e2029044e4db6b7c2d33898a6a6c
#
_entry.id   2648e2029044e4db6b7c2d33898a6a6c
#
_cell.length_a   1.000
_cell.length_b   1.000
_cell.length_c   1.000
_cell.angle_alpha   90.00
_cell.angle_beta   90.00
_cell.angle_gamma   90.00
#
_symmetry.space_group_name_H-M   'P 1'
#
loop_
_entity.id
_entity.type
_entity.pdbx_description
1 polymer ?
#
loop_
_entity_poly.entity_id
_entity_poly.type
_entity_poly.pdbx_seq_one_letter_code
_entity_poly.pdbx_strand_id
1 'polypeptide(L)'
;MVESGLGALLPEMRLDFWDSLWNGEITSAHALERRLRVLGLPLGADAPCCRCVLRLAHGDAYLDHIWRYGRDRLRVAVGNLLPSEDRGVVYGVCRLTPRHVYILACATPGMDMAALQARAAEDINALTRALEQYLDLQSDLKEILPVPSIVQMGGEAKA
;
A
#
# COMPACT_ATOMS: atom_id res chain seq x y z
N MET A 1 18.51 -10.53 21.51
CA MET A 1 18.13 -10.34 20.13
C MET A 1 17.07 -9.28 19.96
N VAL A 2 17.50 -8.06 20.24
CA VAL A 2 16.62 -6.90 20.12
C VAL A 2 16.10 -6.73 18.69
N GLU A 3 16.97 -6.99 17.73
CA GLU A 3 16.60 -6.87 16.32
C GLU A 3 15.48 -7.83 15.91
N SER A 4 15.48 -9.03 16.45
CA SER A 4 14.43 -10.00 16.15
C SER A 4 13.07 -9.53 16.62
N GLY A 5 12.99 -8.93 17.82
CA GLY A 5 11.74 -8.41 18.35
C GLY A 5 11.23 -7.24 17.54
N LEU A 6 12.12 -6.31 17.18
CA LEU A 6 11.75 -5.16 16.36
C LEU A 6 11.31 -5.59 14.96
N GLY A 7 12.04 -6.54 14.35
CA GLY A 7 11.68 -7.06 13.05
C GLY A 7 10.31 -7.73 13.03
N ALA A 8 9.94 -8.41 14.10
CA ALA A 8 8.62 -9.05 14.19
C ALA A 8 7.48 -8.03 14.27
N LEU A 9 7.74 -6.84 14.82
CA LEU A 9 6.73 -5.78 14.95
C LEU A 9 6.61 -4.88 13.71
N LEU A 10 7.65 -4.83 12.86
CA LEU A 10 7.65 -3.94 11.70
C LEU A 10 6.46 -4.13 10.75
N PRO A 11 6.03 -5.36 10.43
CA PRO A 11 4.88 -5.50 9.54
C PRO A 11 3.60 -4.85 10.09
N GLU A 12 3.34 -5.00 11.40
CA GLU A 12 2.17 -4.38 12.02
C GLU A 12 2.31 -2.87 12.08
N MET A 13 3.50 -2.37 12.42
CA MET A 13 3.78 -0.94 12.45
C MET A 13 3.60 -0.31 11.07
N ARG A 14 4.00 -1.02 10.01
CA ARG A 14 3.81 -0.54 8.64
C ARG A 14 2.34 -0.51 8.24
N LEU A 15 1.56 -1.50 8.64
CA LEU A 15 0.12 -1.50 8.37
C LEU A 15 -0.56 -0.30 9.06
N ASP A 16 -0.21 -0.03 10.31
CA ASP A 16 -0.75 1.12 11.03
C ASP A 16 -0.36 2.43 10.35
N PHE A 17 0.88 2.53 9.88
CA PHE A 17 1.35 3.70 9.16
C PHE A 17 0.53 3.93 7.88
N TRP A 18 0.35 2.88 7.07
CA TRP A 18 -0.39 2.99 5.82
C TRP A 18 -1.85 3.36 6.07
N ASP A 19 -2.48 2.80 7.12
CA ASP A 19 -3.82 3.20 7.53
C ASP A 19 -3.88 4.68 7.88
N SER A 20 -2.97 5.14 8.72
CA SER A 20 -2.94 6.53 9.17
C SER A 20 -2.73 7.49 8.01
N LEU A 21 -1.84 7.12 7.09
CA LEU A 21 -1.55 7.96 5.94
C LEU A 21 -2.76 8.05 5.01
N TRP A 22 -3.40 6.92 4.72
CA TRP A 22 -4.58 6.88 3.85
C TRP A 22 -5.74 7.67 4.45
N ASN A 23 -5.92 7.58 5.77
CA ASN A 23 -7.01 8.26 6.48
C ASN A 23 -6.74 9.75 6.73
N GLY A 24 -5.60 10.27 6.31
CA GLY A 24 -5.27 11.68 6.46
C GLY A 24 -4.90 12.11 7.87
N GLU A 25 -4.47 11.17 8.70
CA GLU A 25 -4.12 11.44 10.09
C GLU A 25 -2.73 12.08 10.23
N ILE A 26 -1.85 11.89 9.26
CA ILE A 26 -0.51 12.45 9.27
C ILE A 26 -0.51 13.72 8.41
N THR A 27 -0.52 14.88 9.05
CA THR A 27 -0.68 16.16 8.36
C THR A 27 0.57 17.02 8.33
N SER A 28 1.61 16.64 9.08
CA SER A 28 2.86 17.39 9.20
C SER A 28 3.98 16.66 8.48
N ALA A 29 4.74 17.38 7.65
CA ALA A 29 5.90 16.81 6.97
C ALA A 29 6.93 16.28 7.97
N HIS A 30 7.12 16.98 9.07
CA HIS A 30 8.08 16.56 10.11
C HIS A 30 7.65 15.24 10.76
N ALA A 31 6.37 15.12 11.12
CA ALA A 31 5.84 13.89 11.70
C ALA A 31 5.93 12.72 10.72
N LEU A 32 5.63 12.99 9.46
CA LEU A 32 5.71 11.98 8.40
C LEU A 32 7.15 11.49 8.22
N GLU A 33 8.11 12.40 8.15
CA GLU A 33 9.53 12.02 7.97
C GLU A 33 10.05 11.21 9.15
N ARG A 34 9.63 11.55 10.37
CA ARG A 34 10.01 10.77 11.54
C ARG A 34 9.51 9.33 11.44
N ARG A 35 8.26 9.14 11.05
CA ARG A 35 7.68 7.80 10.92
C ARG A 35 8.34 7.00 9.79
N LEU A 36 8.61 7.64 8.67
CA LEU A 36 9.30 6.99 7.55
C LEU A 36 10.68 6.49 7.98
N ARG A 37 11.39 7.29 8.77
CA ARG A 37 12.71 6.93 9.27
C ARG A 37 12.64 5.75 10.25
N VAL A 38 11.71 5.78 11.18
CA VAL A 38 11.53 4.70 12.16
C VAL A 38 11.21 3.38 11.46
N LEU A 39 10.40 3.43 10.40
CA LEU A 39 10.01 2.25 9.66
C LEU A 39 11.04 1.79 8.64
N GLY A 40 12.08 2.59 8.42
CA GLY A 40 13.12 2.26 7.45
C GLY A 40 12.65 2.34 6.00
N LEU A 41 11.63 3.17 5.72
CA LEU A 41 11.13 3.35 4.36
C LEU A 41 11.95 4.39 3.61
N PRO A 42 12.40 4.10 2.38
CA PRO A 42 13.25 5.00 1.60
C PRO A 42 12.43 6.09 0.90
N LEU A 43 11.67 6.86 1.66
CA LEU A 43 10.77 7.90 1.13
C LEU A 43 11.00 9.22 1.86
N GLY A 44 10.85 10.33 1.12
CA GLY A 44 10.74 11.65 1.73
C GLY A 44 9.27 12.06 1.85
N ALA A 45 8.98 13.05 2.68
CA ALA A 45 7.61 13.56 2.86
C ALA A 45 7.05 14.16 1.55
N ASP A 46 7.92 14.60 0.65
CA ASP A 46 7.56 15.17 -0.64
C ASP A 46 7.48 14.13 -1.77
N ALA A 47 7.61 12.85 -1.45
CA ALA A 47 7.61 11.80 -2.47
C ALA A 47 6.29 11.79 -3.25
N PRO A 48 6.34 11.78 -4.59
CA PRO A 48 5.14 11.56 -5.40
C PRO A 48 4.53 10.21 -5.08
N CYS A 49 3.21 10.12 -5.11
CA CYS A 49 2.54 8.85 -4.88
C CYS A 49 1.28 8.72 -5.74
N CYS A 50 0.78 7.49 -5.83
CA CYS A 50 -0.46 7.18 -6.53
C CYS A 50 -1.36 6.39 -5.61
N ARG A 51 -2.64 6.77 -5.58
CA ARG A 51 -3.68 6.02 -4.89
C ARG A 51 -4.24 5.01 -5.88
N CYS A 52 -4.02 3.74 -5.61
CA CYS A 52 -4.46 2.64 -6.48
C CYS A 52 -5.61 1.89 -5.82
N VAL A 53 -6.65 1.61 -6.58
CA VAL A 53 -7.81 0.87 -6.07
C VAL A 53 -8.04 -0.36 -6.94
N LEU A 54 -8.06 -1.53 -6.30
CA LEU A 54 -8.46 -2.77 -6.93
C LEU A 54 -9.90 -3.08 -6.53
N ARG A 55 -10.69 -3.54 -7.49
CA ARG A 55 -12.03 -4.04 -7.21
C ARG A 55 -11.96 -5.55 -7.07
N LEU A 56 -12.57 -6.08 -6.02
CA LEU A 56 -12.63 -7.52 -5.78
C LEU A 56 -13.92 -8.09 -6.34
N ALA A 57 -13.80 -9.16 -7.14
CA ALA A 57 -14.94 -9.90 -7.59
C ALA A 57 -15.33 -10.90 -6.52
N HIS A 58 -16.58 -10.85 -6.07
CA HIS A 58 -17.11 -11.79 -5.07
C HIS A 58 -16.32 -11.78 -3.75
N GLY A 59 -15.87 -10.59 -3.31
CA GLY A 59 -15.04 -10.46 -2.10
C GLY A 59 -15.74 -10.94 -0.83
N ASP A 60 -17.04 -10.71 -0.70
CA ASP A 60 -17.80 -11.20 0.45
C ASP A 60 -17.75 -12.72 0.56
N ALA A 61 -18.04 -13.41 -0.55
CA ALA A 61 -18.00 -14.87 -0.57
C ALA A 61 -16.58 -15.39 -0.34
N TYR A 62 -15.59 -14.69 -0.89
CA TYR A 62 -14.18 -15.05 -0.70
C TYR A 62 -13.80 -15.00 0.78
N LEU A 63 -14.12 -13.91 1.47
CA LEU A 63 -13.79 -13.75 2.89
C LEU A 63 -14.59 -14.70 3.77
N ASP A 64 -15.81 -15.04 3.39
CA ASP A 64 -16.67 -15.92 4.20
C ASP A 64 -16.32 -17.40 4.01
N HIS A 65 -15.92 -17.82 2.81
CA HIS A 65 -15.82 -19.23 2.47
C HIS A 65 -14.44 -19.71 2.05
N ILE A 66 -13.59 -18.86 1.53
CA ILE A 66 -12.28 -19.25 1.01
C ILE A 66 -11.17 -18.82 1.97
N TRP A 67 -11.10 -17.52 2.28
CA TRP A 67 -10.06 -16.97 3.13
C TRP A 67 -10.55 -16.90 4.58
N ARG A 68 -10.03 -17.76 5.45
CA ARG A 68 -10.51 -17.90 6.83
C ARG A 68 -9.61 -17.24 7.87
N TYR A 69 -8.58 -16.50 7.42
CA TYR A 69 -7.56 -15.96 8.34
C TYR A 69 -7.79 -14.51 8.73
N GLY A 70 -8.88 -13.89 8.27
CA GLY A 70 -9.21 -12.50 8.57
C GLY A 70 -8.61 -11.50 7.60
N ARG A 71 -9.17 -10.29 7.60
CA ARG A 71 -8.80 -9.23 6.64
C ARG A 71 -7.37 -8.75 6.82
N ASP A 72 -6.90 -8.63 8.05
CA ASP A 72 -5.55 -8.13 8.30
C ASP A 72 -4.49 -9.07 7.73
N ARG A 73 -4.69 -10.35 7.84
CA ARG A 73 -3.77 -11.32 7.25
C ARG A 73 -3.84 -11.31 5.73
N LEU A 74 -5.02 -11.04 5.17
CA LEU A 74 -5.14 -10.90 3.72
C LEU A 74 -4.41 -9.65 3.23
N ARG A 75 -4.48 -8.54 3.99
CA ARG A 75 -3.68 -7.35 3.65
C ARG A 75 -2.18 -7.66 3.59
N VAL A 76 -1.69 -8.41 4.58
CA VAL A 76 -0.28 -8.82 4.60
C VAL A 76 0.05 -9.72 3.41
N ALA A 77 -0.82 -10.67 3.09
CA ALA A 77 -0.62 -11.57 1.96
C ALA A 77 -0.59 -10.80 0.63
N VAL A 78 -1.49 -9.85 0.45
CA VAL A 78 -1.50 -8.99 -0.74
C VAL A 78 -0.20 -8.19 -0.82
N GLY A 79 0.22 -7.60 0.30
CA GLY A 79 1.46 -6.82 0.34
C GLY A 79 2.69 -7.65 -0.01
N ASN A 80 2.71 -8.92 0.38
CA ASN A 80 3.82 -9.81 0.08
C ASN A 80 3.93 -10.17 -1.41
N LEU A 81 2.85 -9.97 -2.17
CA LEU A 81 2.87 -10.22 -3.62
C LEU A 81 3.27 -8.98 -4.41
N LEU A 82 3.38 -7.83 -3.77
CA LEU A 82 3.86 -6.61 -4.42
C LEU A 82 5.39 -6.61 -4.51
N PRO A 83 5.97 -5.87 -5.48
CA PRO A 83 7.42 -5.80 -5.60
C PRO A 83 8.09 -5.22 -4.37
N SER A 84 9.35 -5.61 -4.14
CA SER A 84 10.14 -5.11 -3.03
C SER A 84 10.56 -3.65 -3.23
N GLU A 85 10.94 -3.00 -2.12
CA GLU A 85 11.25 -1.57 -2.07
C GLU A 85 12.44 -1.14 -2.92
N ASP A 86 13.36 -2.05 -3.21
CA ASP A 86 14.57 -1.76 -3.97
C ASP A 86 14.31 -1.56 -5.47
N ARG A 87 13.08 -1.69 -5.91
CA ARG A 87 12.73 -1.54 -7.33
C ARG A 87 12.26 -0.13 -7.71
N GLY A 88 12.39 0.82 -6.80
CA GLY A 88 12.08 2.22 -7.08
C GLY A 88 10.71 2.69 -6.62
N VAL A 89 9.83 1.78 -6.22
CA VAL A 89 8.50 2.11 -5.72
C VAL A 89 8.26 1.37 -4.42
N VAL A 90 7.75 2.09 -3.42
CA VAL A 90 7.33 1.50 -2.15
C VAL A 90 5.82 1.37 -2.18
N TYR A 91 5.32 0.17 -1.99
CA TYR A 91 3.88 -0.10 -1.96
C TYR A 91 3.42 -0.35 -0.54
N GLY A 92 2.24 0.20 -0.21
CA GLY A 92 1.58 -0.10 1.05
C GLY A 92 0.13 -0.45 0.82
N VAL A 93 -0.34 -1.56 1.41
CA VAL A 93 -1.75 -1.92 1.38
C VAL A 93 -2.42 -1.19 2.52
N CYS A 94 -3.16 -0.13 2.21
CA CYS A 94 -3.70 0.80 3.20
C CYS A 94 -5.00 0.32 3.82
N ARG A 95 -5.83 -0.34 3.03
CA ARG A 95 -7.14 -0.78 3.48
C ARG A 95 -7.63 -1.93 2.61
N LEU A 96 -8.41 -2.83 3.21
CA LEU A 96 -9.03 -3.93 2.49
C LEU A 96 -10.46 -4.08 2.99
N THR A 97 -11.40 -4.00 2.06
CA THR A 97 -12.83 -4.24 2.31
C THR A 97 -13.29 -5.41 1.46
N PRO A 98 -14.49 -5.94 1.64
CA PRO A 98 -14.99 -6.99 0.76
C PRO A 98 -15.09 -6.58 -0.71
N ARG A 99 -15.07 -5.29 -1.00
CA ARG A 99 -15.24 -4.80 -2.38
C ARG A 99 -13.96 -4.26 -3.00
N HIS A 100 -13.05 -3.72 -2.19
CA HIS A 100 -11.88 -3.02 -2.71
C HIS A 100 -10.63 -3.27 -1.87
N VAL A 101 -9.49 -3.20 -2.56
CA VAL A 101 -8.18 -3.10 -1.91
C VAL A 101 -7.60 -1.74 -2.27
N TYR A 102 -7.16 -0.99 -1.26
CA TYR A 102 -6.60 0.35 -1.41
C TYR A 102 -5.09 0.27 -1.20
N ILE A 103 -4.35 0.66 -2.21
CA ILE A 103 -2.89 0.54 -2.23
C ILE A 103 -2.29 1.91 -2.54
N LEU A 104 -1.22 2.25 -1.82
CA LEU A 104 -0.45 3.45 -2.10
C LEU A 104 0.86 3.05 -2.75
N ALA A 105 1.17 3.65 -3.90
CA ALA A 105 2.44 3.47 -4.59
C ALA A 105 3.24 4.75 -4.44
N CYS A 106 4.41 4.69 -3.81
CA CYS A 106 5.22 5.86 -3.48
C CYS A 106 6.57 5.81 -4.19
N ALA A 107 6.95 6.92 -4.81
CA ALA A 107 8.21 7.00 -5.56
C ALA A 107 9.39 7.18 -4.60
N THR A 108 10.43 6.35 -4.76
CA THR A 108 11.70 6.58 -4.08
C THR A 108 12.41 7.78 -4.73
N PRO A 109 13.43 8.36 -4.07
CA PRO A 109 14.15 9.50 -4.66
C PRO A 109 14.64 9.21 -6.06
N GLY A 110 14.41 10.14 -6.98
CA GLY A 110 14.83 10.03 -8.37
C GLY A 110 13.77 9.54 -9.34
N MET A 111 12.63 9.08 -8.85
CA MET A 111 11.52 8.65 -9.71
C MET A 111 10.49 9.77 -9.80
N ASP A 112 10.12 10.18 -11.02
CA ASP A 112 9.10 11.21 -11.22
C ASP A 112 7.69 10.59 -11.30
N MET A 113 6.68 11.47 -11.36
CA MET A 113 5.28 11.02 -11.37
C MET A 113 4.94 10.18 -12.60
N ALA A 114 5.47 10.56 -13.77
CA ALA A 114 5.17 9.82 -14.99
C ALA A 114 5.71 8.39 -14.93
N ALA A 115 6.95 8.22 -14.45
CA ALA A 115 7.56 6.92 -14.28
C ALA A 115 6.83 6.10 -13.19
N LEU A 116 6.43 6.77 -12.13
CA LEU A 116 5.67 6.14 -11.04
C LEU A 116 4.34 5.59 -11.55
N GLN A 117 3.59 6.38 -12.29
CA GLN A 117 2.28 5.95 -12.82
C GLN A 117 2.43 4.75 -13.74
N ALA A 118 3.43 4.77 -14.62
CA ALA A 118 3.67 3.66 -15.54
C ALA A 118 4.04 2.39 -14.77
N ARG A 119 4.93 2.50 -13.80
CA ARG A 119 5.38 1.37 -12.99
C ARG A 119 4.24 0.82 -12.14
N ALA A 120 3.45 1.71 -11.53
CA ALA A 120 2.32 1.29 -10.71
C ALA A 120 1.29 0.52 -11.54
N ALA A 121 0.98 0.97 -12.75
CA ALA A 121 0.06 0.27 -13.62
C ALA A 121 0.54 -1.15 -13.94
N GLU A 122 1.82 -1.30 -14.28
CA GLU A 122 2.41 -2.62 -14.52
C GLU A 122 2.34 -3.52 -13.28
N ASP A 123 2.79 -2.99 -12.14
CA ASP A 123 2.90 -3.77 -10.93
C ASP A 123 1.53 -4.18 -10.38
N ILE A 124 0.55 -3.28 -10.45
CA ILE A 124 -0.81 -3.59 -9.99
C ILE A 124 -1.48 -4.61 -10.89
N ASN A 125 -1.28 -4.50 -12.21
CA ASN A 125 -1.81 -5.52 -13.12
C ASN A 125 -1.14 -6.88 -12.89
N ALA A 126 0.15 -6.90 -12.60
CA ALA A 126 0.83 -8.13 -12.21
C ALA A 126 0.29 -8.68 -10.88
N LEU A 127 -0.04 -7.79 -9.95
CA LEU A 127 -0.64 -8.18 -8.67
C LEU A 127 -2.00 -8.86 -8.89
N THR A 128 -2.85 -8.34 -9.77
CA THR A 128 -4.15 -8.97 -10.03
C THR A 128 -3.98 -10.40 -10.51
N ARG A 129 -3.00 -10.66 -11.36
CA ARG A 129 -2.70 -12.02 -11.82
C ARG A 129 -2.17 -12.92 -10.69
N ALA A 130 -1.30 -12.35 -9.84
CA ALA A 130 -0.75 -13.09 -8.70
C ALA A 130 -1.82 -13.42 -7.66
N LEU A 131 -2.76 -12.50 -7.42
CA LEU A 131 -3.88 -12.75 -6.49
C LEU A 131 -4.73 -13.92 -6.95
N GLU A 132 -5.03 -13.99 -8.24
CA GLU A 132 -5.79 -15.10 -8.78
C GLU A 132 -4.99 -16.40 -8.71
N GLN A 133 -3.72 -16.37 -9.06
CA GLN A 133 -2.88 -17.56 -9.12
C GLN A 133 -2.58 -18.15 -7.75
N TYR A 134 -2.22 -17.30 -6.78
CA TYR A 134 -1.73 -17.76 -5.49
C TYR A 134 -2.77 -17.72 -4.37
N LEU A 135 -3.75 -16.84 -4.45
CA LEU A 135 -4.75 -16.68 -3.40
C LEU A 135 -6.17 -17.02 -3.86
N ASP A 136 -6.33 -17.38 -5.12
CA ASP A 136 -7.66 -17.65 -5.70
C ASP A 136 -8.62 -16.47 -5.53
N LEU A 137 -8.09 -15.26 -5.63
CA LEU A 137 -8.83 -14.02 -5.45
C LEU A 137 -8.88 -13.26 -6.77
N GLN A 138 -10.07 -13.10 -7.32
CA GLN A 138 -10.25 -12.37 -8.56
C GLN A 138 -10.40 -10.88 -8.29
N SER A 139 -9.68 -10.07 -9.06
CA SER A 139 -9.69 -8.63 -8.92
C SER A 139 -9.37 -7.96 -10.24
N ASP A 140 -9.71 -6.67 -10.33
CA ASP A 140 -9.32 -5.84 -11.46
C ASP A 140 -8.94 -4.44 -10.97
N LEU A 141 -8.06 -3.77 -11.73
CA LEU A 141 -7.65 -2.42 -11.42
C LEU A 141 -8.79 -1.46 -11.74
N LYS A 142 -9.25 -0.72 -10.74
CA LYS A 142 -10.33 0.25 -10.89
C LYS A 142 -9.81 1.63 -11.25
N GLU A 143 -8.78 2.12 -10.52
CA GLU A 143 -8.23 3.45 -10.77
C GLU A 143 -6.83 3.61 -10.18
N ILE A 144 -6.07 4.55 -10.77
CA ILE A 144 -4.80 5.03 -10.25
C ILE A 144 -4.89 6.56 -10.28
N LEU A 145 -4.82 7.19 -9.11
CA LEU A 145 -4.91 8.63 -8.97
C LEU A 145 -3.60 9.21 -8.46
N PRO A 146 -2.98 10.15 -9.20
CA PRO A 146 -1.72 10.74 -8.76
C PRO A 146 -1.94 11.72 -7.61
N VAL A 147 -1.01 11.73 -6.66
CA VAL A 147 -0.94 12.69 -5.57
C VAL A 147 0.47 13.27 -5.58
N PRO A 148 0.65 14.60 -5.72
CA PRO A 148 1.97 15.20 -5.91
C PRO A 148 2.98 14.87 -4.81
N SER A 149 2.54 14.70 -3.57
CA SER A 149 3.42 14.30 -2.48
C SER A 149 2.65 13.55 -1.40
N ILE A 150 3.36 12.67 -0.68
CA ILE A 150 2.74 11.85 0.37
C ILE A 150 2.11 12.74 1.46
N VAL A 151 2.77 13.85 1.81
CA VAL A 151 2.27 14.74 2.86
C VAL A 151 0.91 15.32 2.49
N GLN A 152 0.59 15.44 1.21
CA GLN A 152 -0.70 15.97 0.75
C GLN A 152 -1.85 14.98 0.92
N MET A 153 -1.55 13.73 1.22
CA MET A 153 -2.59 12.74 1.53
C MET A 153 -3.47 13.21 2.69
N GLY A 154 -2.88 13.87 3.69
CA GLY A 154 -3.62 14.40 4.81
C GLY A 154 -4.63 15.45 4.40
N GLY A 155 -4.24 16.36 3.50
CA GLY A 155 -5.13 17.38 2.99
C GLY A 155 -6.24 16.82 2.12
N GLU A 156 -5.91 15.90 1.24
CA GLU A 156 -6.89 15.29 0.33
C GLU A 156 -7.91 14.43 1.05
N ALA A 157 -7.50 13.71 2.08
CA ALA A 157 -8.41 12.87 2.84
C ALA A 157 -9.49 13.68 3.55
N LYS A 158 -9.24 14.97 3.78
CA LYS A 158 -10.19 15.88 4.41
C LYS A 158 -11.08 16.62 3.39
N ALA A 159 -10.67 16.61 2.17
CA ALA A 159 -11.43 17.21 1.10
C ALA A 159 -12.57 16.30 0.68
#